data_504987423a20b0b8a6ad75b38f427550
#
_entry.id   504987423a20b0b8a6ad75b38f427550
#
_cell.length_a   1.000
_cell.length_b   1.000
_cell.length_c   1.000
_cell.angle_alpha   90.00
_cell.angle_beta   90.00
_cell.angle_gamma   90.00
#
_symmetry.space_group_name_H-M   'P 1'
#
loop_
_entity.id
_entity.type
_entity.pdbx_description
1 polymer ?
#
loop_
_entity_poly.entity_id
_entity_poly.type
_entity_poly.pdbx_seq_one_letter_code
_entity_poly.pdbx_strand_id
1 'polypeptide(L)'
;MSSALAYLHESLPLTSEVSTTLSVSANVAYEVFADAVETPRWLPLVQSAKIMNRHQDGRPSRVGFTAKLDRGSVSYSLDYSYDPKALCVTWRNLTSSSMILSGEARFIHLSSRASLMLYRLDVDQPIGQWDEQSDGHLASAVVAEFREHLRRLC
;
A
#
# COMPACT_ATOMS: atom_id res chain seq x y z
N MET A 1 12.55 -20.81 -26.95
CA MET A 1 13.08 -20.81 -25.57
C MET A 1 13.02 -19.42 -24.95
N SER A 2 13.75 -18.47 -25.50
CA SER A 2 13.77 -17.12 -24.94
C SER A 2 12.41 -16.43 -24.99
N SER A 3 11.62 -16.68 -26.03
CA SER A 3 10.30 -16.08 -26.13
C SER A 3 9.36 -16.60 -25.05
N ALA A 4 9.46 -17.88 -24.69
CA ALA A 4 8.66 -18.46 -23.64
C ALA A 4 9.04 -17.88 -22.27
N LEU A 5 10.33 -17.69 -22.03
CA LEU A 5 10.81 -17.07 -20.79
C LEU A 5 10.39 -15.61 -20.71
N ALA A 6 10.45 -14.87 -21.81
CA ALA A 6 10.03 -13.49 -21.85
C ALA A 6 8.54 -13.38 -21.55
N TYR A 7 7.75 -14.28 -22.09
CA TYR A 7 6.31 -14.31 -21.83
C TYR A 7 6.00 -14.57 -20.36
N LEU A 8 6.66 -15.56 -19.77
CA LEU A 8 6.50 -15.87 -18.36
C LEU A 8 6.91 -14.70 -17.48
N HIS A 9 8.01 -14.03 -17.85
CA HIS A 9 8.48 -12.88 -17.12
C HIS A 9 7.46 -11.73 -17.15
N GLU A 10 6.87 -11.48 -18.31
CA GLU A 10 5.86 -10.44 -18.43
C GLU A 10 4.59 -10.74 -17.63
N SER A 11 4.27 -12.02 -17.42
CA SER A 11 3.09 -12.42 -16.68
C SER A 11 3.33 -12.49 -15.18
N LEU A 12 4.57 -12.40 -14.71
CA LEU A 12 4.88 -12.44 -13.29
C LEU A 12 4.60 -11.08 -12.64
N PRO A 13 3.98 -11.06 -11.45
CA PRO A 13 3.78 -9.81 -10.73
C PRO A 13 5.11 -9.22 -10.28
N LEU A 14 5.17 -7.90 -10.26
CA LEU A 14 6.31 -7.17 -9.71
C LEU A 14 6.08 -6.99 -8.21
N THR A 15 7.03 -7.47 -7.41
CA THR A 15 6.94 -7.39 -5.96
C THR A 15 8.05 -6.50 -5.43
N SER A 16 7.69 -5.54 -4.59
CA SER A 16 8.64 -4.67 -3.90
C SER A 16 8.45 -4.80 -2.41
N GLU A 17 9.54 -4.99 -1.68
CA GLU A 17 9.51 -5.07 -0.22
C GLU A 17 10.43 -3.99 0.34
N VAL A 18 9.92 -3.24 1.31
CA VAL A 18 10.67 -2.17 1.98
C VAL A 18 10.43 -2.29 3.47
N SER A 19 11.47 -2.11 4.27
CA SER A 19 11.33 -2.08 5.71
C SER A 19 11.97 -0.82 6.27
N THR A 20 11.43 -0.34 7.39
CA THR A 20 11.98 0.81 8.08
C THR A 20 11.61 0.74 9.57
N THR A 21 12.41 1.39 10.39
CA THR A 21 12.05 1.58 11.79
C THR A 21 11.23 2.84 11.93
N LEU A 22 10.24 2.79 12.82
CA LEU A 22 9.37 3.91 13.12
C LEU A 22 9.56 4.31 14.59
N SER A 23 9.44 5.60 14.89
CA SER A 23 9.64 6.13 16.22
C SER A 23 8.35 6.22 17.02
N VAL A 24 7.46 5.26 16.81
CA VAL A 24 6.22 5.08 17.55
C VAL A 24 6.01 3.60 17.79
N SER A 25 5.13 3.25 18.74
CA SER A 25 4.80 1.85 18.98
C SER A 25 4.14 1.21 17.78
N ALA A 26 4.24 -0.11 17.69
CA ALA A 26 3.62 -0.85 16.60
C ALA A 26 2.09 -0.65 16.56
N ASN A 27 1.45 -0.59 17.72
CA ASN A 27 0.00 -0.35 17.79
C ASN A 27 -0.39 1.01 17.22
N VAL A 28 0.35 2.05 17.55
CA VAL A 28 0.09 3.39 17.03
C VAL A 28 0.28 3.41 15.52
N ALA A 29 1.39 2.86 15.04
CA ALA A 29 1.66 2.82 13.60
C ALA A 29 0.57 2.05 12.85
N TYR A 30 0.17 0.91 13.39
CA TYR A 30 -0.90 0.10 12.80
C TYR A 30 -2.20 0.89 12.67
N GLU A 31 -2.63 1.56 13.74
CA GLU A 31 -3.89 2.30 13.73
C GLU A 31 -3.85 3.47 12.75
N VAL A 32 -2.75 4.18 12.67
CA VAL A 32 -2.63 5.30 11.72
C VAL A 32 -2.67 4.78 10.28
N PHE A 33 -1.94 3.71 9.98
CA PHE A 33 -1.94 3.15 8.64
C PHE A 33 -3.30 2.57 8.26
N ALA A 34 -3.97 1.92 9.22
CA ALA A 34 -5.27 1.28 8.98
C ALA A 34 -6.37 2.29 8.67
N ASP A 35 -6.16 3.56 8.99
CA ASP A 35 -7.11 4.63 8.67
C ASP A 35 -6.90 5.07 7.22
N ALA A 36 -7.33 4.22 6.30
CA ALA A 36 -7.01 4.37 4.87
C ALA A 36 -7.58 5.64 4.25
N VAL A 37 -8.69 6.17 4.81
CA VAL A 37 -9.29 7.40 4.27
C VAL A 37 -8.39 8.61 4.50
N GLU A 38 -7.44 8.53 5.42
CA GLU A 38 -6.49 9.60 5.71
C GLU A 38 -5.24 9.52 4.83
N THR A 39 -5.13 8.52 3.96
CA THR A 39 -3.97 8.37 3.09
C THR A 39 -3.61 9.63 2.31
N PRO A 40 -4.57 10.40 1.76
CA PRO A 40 -4.21 11.64 1.04
C PRO A 40 -3.46 12.67 1.88
N ARG A 41 -3.58 12.60 3.20
CA ARG A 41 -2.90 13.56 4.08
C ARG A 41 -1.40 13.34 4.15
N TRP A 42 -0.96 12.11 3.90
CA TRP A 42 0.47 11.82 4.03
C TRP A 42 1.12 11.28 2.76
N LEU A 43 0.33 10.86 1.79
CA LEU A 43 0.86 10.35 0.52
C LEU A 43 0.41 11.27 -0.62
N PRO A 44 1.28 12.18 -1.08
CA PRO A 44 0.88 13.18 -2.08
C PRO A 44 0.40 12.60 -3.40
N LEU A 45 0.85 11.38 -3.74
CA LEU A 45 0.41 10.68 -4.94
C LEU A 45 -1.10 10.46 -4.93
N VAL A 46 -1.68 10.23 -3.77
CA VAL A 46 -3.11 9.96 -3.62
C VAL A 46 -3.84 11.28 -3.40
N GLN A 47 -4.69 11.64 -4.35
CA GLN A 47 -5.43 12.89 -4.31
C GLN A 47 -6.65 12.82 -3.41
N SER A 48 -7.34 11.67 -3.42
CA SER A 48 -8.55 11.49 -2.63
C SER A 48 -8.76 10.04 -2.25
N ALA A 49 -9.48 9.82 -1.17
CA ALA A 49 -9.87 8.51 -0.69
C ALA A 49 -11.30 8.59 -0.17
N LYS A 50 -12.13 7.61 -0.52
CA LYS A 50 -13.52 7.57 -0.11
C LYS A 50 -13.87 6.16 0.32
N ILE A 51 -14.47 6.04 1.52
CA ILE A 51 -14.94 4.75 2.02
C ILE A 51 -16.18 4.35 1.24
N MET A 52 -16.13 3.20 0.61
CA MET A 52 -17.24 2.66 -0.18
C MET A 52 -18.04 1.64 0.61
N ASN A 53 -17.39 0.83 1.41
CA ASN A 53 -18.02 -0.18 2.26
C ASN A 53 -17.23 -0.30 3.55
N ARG A 54 -17.88 -0.83 4.60
CA ARG A 54 -17.25 -1.08 5.90
C ARG A 54 -17.45 -2.52 6.33
N HIS A 55 -16.50 -3.05 7.08
CA HIS A 55 -16.66 -4.29 7.84
C HIS A 55 -17.62 -4.07 9.00
N GLN A 56 -18.07 -5.16 9.63
CA GLN A 56 -18.99 -5.08 10.78
C GLN A 56 -18.40 -4.26 11.92
N ASP A 57 -17.08 -4.28 12.10
CA ASP A 57 -16.42 -3.53 13.18
C ASP A 57 -16.24 -2.04 12.86
N GLY A 58 -16.72 -1.59 11.70
CA GLY A 58 -16.65 -0.20 11.28
C GLY A 58 -15.41 0.17 10.48
N ARG A 59 -14.41 -0.71 10.41
CA ARG A 59 -13.22 -0.42 9.60
C ARG A 59 -13.56 -0.45 8.11
N PRO A 60 -12.92 0.38 7.29
CA PRO A 60 -13.17 0.36 5.86
C PRO A 60 -12.88 -1.00 5.25
N SER A 61 -13.83 -1.56 4.49
CA SER A 61 -13.61 -2.79 3.74
C SER A 61 -13.28 -2.51 2.29
N ARG A 62 -13.86 -1.46 1.72
CA ARG A 62 -13.53 -1.02 0.37
C ARG A 62 -13.35 0.47 0.34
N VAL A 63 -12.24 0.92 -0.21
CA VAL A 63 -11.90 2.34 -0.30
C VAL A 63 -11.57 2.65 -1.75
N GLY A 64 -12.23 3.69 -2.28
CA GLY A 64 -11.94 4.20 -3.61
C GLY A 64 -10.89 5.29 -3.53
N PHE A 65 -9.89 5.21 -4.40
CA PHE A 65 -8.80 6.17 -4.45
C PHE A 65 -8.70 6.81 -5.82
N THR A 66 -8.25 8.04 -5.84
CA THR A 66 -7.80 8.70 -7.06
C THR A 66 -6.33 9.07 -6.86
N ALA A 67 -5.48 8.58 -7.74
CA ALA A 67 -4.05 8.84 -7.69
C ALA A 67 -3.63 9.67 -8.91
N LYS A 68 -2.63 10.51 -8.69
CA LYS A 68 -2.06 11.33 -9.77
C LYS A 68 -0.81 10.64 -10.29
N LEU A 69 -0.82 10.35 -11.57
CA LEU A 69 0.33 9.78 -12.28
C LEU A 69 0.85 10.81 -13.28
N ASP A 70 2.02 10.54 -13.85
CA ASP A 70 2.66 11.45 -14.81
C ASP A 70 1.75 11.77 -16.00
N ARG A 71 0.89 10.83 -16.37
CA ARG A 71 0.01 10.96 -17.54
C ARG A 71 -1.44 11.27 -17.19
N GLY A 72 -1.70 11.72 -15.97
CA GLY A 72 -3.05 12.05 -15.55
C GLY A 72 -3.45 11.31 -14.29
N SER A 73 -4.74 11.28 -14.01
CA SER A 73 -5.26 10.64 -12.80
C SER A 73 -5.81 9.25 -13.11
N VAL A 74 -5.69 8.36 -12.14
CA VAL A 74 -6.29 7.03 -12.21
C VAL A 74 -7.13 6.82 -10.98
N SER A 75 -8.31 6.20 -11.16
CA SER A 75 -9.20 5.84 -10.06
C SER A 75 -9.21 4.32 -9.91
N TYR A 76 -9.13 3.87 -8.68
CA TYR A 76 -9.15 2.45 -8.36
C TYR A 76 -9.73 2.23 -6.98
N SER A 77 -10.11 1.01 -6.67
CA SER A 77 -10.57 0.67 -5.33
C SER A 77 -9.76 -0.49 -4.77
N LEU A 78 -9.57 -0.49 -3.46
CA LEU A 78 -8.88 -1.55 -2.77
C LEU A 78 -9.79 -2.13 -1.70
N ASP A 79 -9.75 -3.47 -1.60
CA ASP A 79 -10.43 -4.19 -0.53
C ASP A 79 -9.42 -4.44 0.57
N TYR A 80 -9.78 -4.06 1.79
CA TYR A 80 -8.91 -4.11 2.96
C TYR A 80 -9.31 -5.22 3.91
N SER A 81 -8.31 -5.88 4.46
CA SER A 81 -8.47 -6.84 5.56
C SER A 81 -7.49 -6.47 6.67
N TYR A 82 -7.89 -6.72 7.90
CA TYR A 82 -7.11 -6.32 9.07
C TYR A 82 -6.91 -7.51 9.99
N ASP A 83 -5.69 -7.66 10.49
CA ASP A 83 -5.37 -8.63 11.53
C ASP A 83 -4.80 -7.86 12.73
N PRO A 84 -5.64 -7.50 13.70
CA PRO A 84 -5.18 -6.70 14.83
C PRO A 84 -4.22 -7.43 15.76
N LYS A 85 -4.22 -8.76 15.77
CA LYS A 85 -3.28 -9.51 16.58
C LYS A 85 -1.88 -9.48 15.97
N ALA A 86 -1.78 -9.61 14.68
CA ALA A 86 -0.51 -9.54 13.96
C ALA A 86 -0.13 -8.11 13.60
N LEU A 87 -0.99 -7.13 13.83
CA LEU A 87 -0.82 -5.74 13.43
C LEU A 87 -0.50 -5.66 11.94
N CYS A 88 -1.35 -6.28 11.14
CA CYS A 88 -1.15 -6.40 9.70
C CYS A 88 -2.38 -5.90 8.96
N VAL A 89 -2.15 -5.07 7.97
CA VAL A 89 -3.17 -4.58 7.04
C VAL A 89 -2.85 -5.14 5.67
N THR A 90 -3.83 -5.77 5.02
CA THR A 90 -3.68 -6.26 3.65
C THR A 90 -4.71 -5.59 2.76
N TRP A 91 -4.36 -5.43 1.50
CA TRP A 91 -5.27 -4.86 0.51
C TRP A 91 -5.06 -5.49 -0.84
N ARG A 92 -6.11 -5.45 -1.66
CA ARG A 92 -6.01 -5.86 -3.05
C ARG A 92 -7.12 -5.25 -3.87
N ASN A 93 -6.84 -5.08 -5.15
CA ASN A 93 -7.78 -4.59 -6.13
C ASN A 93 -8.43 -5.79 -6.82
N LEU A 94 -9.73 -6.01 -6.57
CA LEU A 94 -10.45 -7.14 -7.13
C LEU A 94 -11.12 -6.85 -8.47
N THR A 95 -11.25 -5.58 -8.81
CA THR A 95 -12.04 -5.18 -9.98
C THR A 95 -11.21 -4.40 -10.97
N SER A 96 -9.99 -4.83 -11.17
CA SER A 96 -9.09 -4.12 -12.05
C SER A 96 -9.47 -4.26 -13.51
N SER A 97 -9.51 -3.15 -14.20
CA SER A 97 -9.55 -3.13 -15.65
C SER A 97 -8.15 -3.00 -16.24
N SER A 98 -7.21 -2.39 -15.55
CA SER A 98 -5.90 -2.10 -16.12
C SER A 98 -4.73 -2.34 -15.19
N MET A 99 -4.98 -2.50 -13.89
CA MET A 99 -3.89 -2.68 -12.94
C MET A 99 -4.37 -3.48 -11.74
N ILE A 100 -3.66 -4.54 -11.41
CA ILE A 100 -3.93 -5.34 -10.22
C ILE A 100 -2.89 -4.96 -9.18
N LEU A 101 -3.36 -4.45 -8.07
CA LEU A 101 -2.54 -3.95 -6.98
C LEU A 101 -2.91 -4.68 -5.71
N SER A 102 -1.92 -5.24 -5.03
CA SER A 102 -2.12 -5.85 -3.73
C SER A 102 -0.91 -5.60 -2.85
N GLY A 103 -1.07 -5.78 -1.56
CA GLY A 103 0.05 -5.60 -0.67
C GLY A 103 -0.30 -5.85 0.78
N GLU A 104 0.69 -5.63 1.63
CA GLU A 104 0.48 -5.70 3.07
C GLU A 104 1.46 -4.78 3.78
N ALA A 105 1.01 -4.29 4.93
CA ALA A 105 1.86 -3.56 5.86
C ALA A 105 1.76 -4.26 7.21
N ARG A 106 2.89 -4.66 7.75
CA ARG A 106 2.98 -5.34 9.04
C ARG A 106 3.84 -4.52 9.97
N PHE A 107 3.39 -4.39 11.21
CA PHE A 107 4.08 -3.60 12.21
C PHE A 107 4.54 -4.51 13.35
N ILE A 108 5.85 -4.52 13.60
CA ILE A 108 6.45 -5.42 14.56
C ILE A 108 6.91 -4.60 15.76
N HIS A 109 6.51 -5.03 16.94
CA HIS A 109 6.87 -4.38 18.18
C HIS A 109 8.38 -4.45 18.43
N LEU A 110 8.99 -3.31 18.71
CA LEU A 110 10.37 -3.23 19.17
C LEU A 110 10.43 -2.72 20.61
N SER A 111 9.65 -1.67 20.89
CA SER A 111 9.51 -1.10 22.23
C SER A 111 8.24 -0.27 22.28
N SER A 112 7.95 0.34 23.41
CA SER A 112 6.79 1.23 23.54
C SER A 112 6.90 2.47 22.64
N ARG A 113 8.09 2.79 22.13
CA ARG A 113 8.35 3.98 21.31
C ARG A 113 9.00 3.65 19.98
N ALA A 114 9.03 2.38 19.61
CA ALA A 114 9.66 1.99 18.36
C ALA A 114 9.00 0.76 17.77
N SER A 115 8.96 0.70 16.48
CA SER A 115 8.43 -0.43 15.74
C SER A 115 9.17 -0.61 14.42
N LEU A 116 9.01 -1.79 13.84
CA LEU A 116 9.52 -2.10 12.52
C LEU A 116 8.33 -2.23 11.58
N MET A 117 8.36 -1.49 10.49
CA MET A 117 7.35 -1.59 9.42
C MET A 117 7.91 -2.46 8.31
N LEU A 118 7.16 -3.50 7.96
CA LEU A 118 7.44 -4.31 6.78
C LEU A 118 6.33 -4.02 5.77
N TYR A 119 6.71 -3.51 4.61
CA TYR A 119 5.76 -3.10 3.58
C TYR A 119 6.04 -3.89 2.31
N ARG A 120 5.02 -4.53 1.77
CA ARG A 120 5.12 -5.24 0.50
C ARG A 120 4.05 -4.71 -0.45
N LEU A 121 4.46 -4.46 -1.68
CA LEU A 121 3.58 -4.03 -2.74
C LEU A 121 3.76 -4.94 -3.94
N ASP A 122 2.66 -5.53 -4.39
CA ASP A 122 2.63 -6.39 -5.55
C ASP A 122 1.82 -5.69 -6.64
N VAL A 123 2.42 -5.51 -7.79
CA VAL A 123 1.75 -4.91 -8.94
C VAL A 123 1.79 -5.91 -10.08
N ASP A 124 0.62 -6.33 -10.54
CA ASP A 124 0.48 -7.17 -11.70
C ASP A 124 -0.18 -6.35 -12.79
N GLN A 125 0.55 -6.11 -13.86
CA GLN A 125 0.14 -5.16 -14.85
C GLN A 125 0.35 -5.72 -16.25
N PRO A 126 -0.75 -5.98 -16.94
CA PRO A 126 -0.63 -6.49 -18.31
C PRO A 126 -0.16 -5.46 -19.32
N ILE A 127 -0.19 -4.17 -18.99
CA ILE A 127 0.12 -3.11 -19.96
C ILE A 127 1.12 -2.12 -19.37
N GLY A 128 2.36 -2.27 -19.68
CA GLY A 128 3.53 -1.57 -19.18
C GLY A 128 3.49 -0.09 -18.82
N GLN A 129 2.51 0.38 -18.05
CA GLN A 129 2.54 1.73 -17.48
C GLN A 129 3.41 1.80 -16.23
N TRP A 130 3.62 0.67 -15.60
CA TRP A 130 4.49 0.52 -14.43
C TRP A 130 5.59 -0.43 -14.79
N ASP A 131 6.81 -0.03 -14.63
CA ASP A 131 7.93 -0.94 -14.74
C ASP A 131 8.41 -1.30 -13.33
N GLU A 132 9.39 -2.18 -13.26
CA GLU A 132 9.95 -2.63 -11.99
C GLU A 132 10.50 -1.47 -11.18
N GLN A 133 11.10 -0.50 -11.85
CA GLN A 133 11.66 0.66 -11.20
C GLN A 133 10.59 1.55 -10.61
N SER A 134 9.50 1.79 -11.34
CA SER A 134 8.38 2.57 -10.85
C SER A 134 7.73 1.95 -9.64
N ASP A 135 7.59 0.63 -9.64
CA ASP A 135 7.02 -0.12 -8.54
C ASP A 135 7.88 -0.01 -7.27
N GLY A 136 9.20 -0.18 -7.42
CA GLY A 136 10.12 -0.02 -6.30
C GLY A 136 10.11 1.39 -5.74
N HIS A 137 10.04 2.39 -6.60
CA HIS A 137 9.95 3.78 -6.18
C HIS A 137 8.66 4.06 -5.43
N LEU A 138 7.54 3.47 -5.86
CA LEU A 138 6.28 3.65 -5.19
C LEU A 138 6.32 3.09 -3.77
N ALA A 139 6.80 1.86 -3.60
CA ALA A 139 6.89 1.24 -2.28
C ALA A 139 7.77 2.07 -1.34
N SER A 140 8.93 2.49 -1.82
CA SER A 140 9.84 3.32 -1.02
C SER A 140 9.23 4.67 -0.66
N ALA A 141 8.51 5.28 -1.60
CA ALA A 141 7.85 6.55 -1.36
C ALA A 141 6.75 6.44 -0.31
N VAL A 142 5.94 5.38 -0.39
CA VAL A 142 4.88 5.15 0.59
C VAL A 142 5.46 5.04 1.99
N VAL A 143 6.51 4.22 2.15
CA VAL A 143 7.14 4.01 3.46
C VAL A 143 7.77 5.29 3.99
N ALA A 144 8.47 6.04 3.13
CA ALA A 144 9.13 7.28 3.54
C ALA A 144 8.10 8.33 3.96
N GLU A 145 7.03 8.48 3.19
CA GLU A 145 5.98 9.46 3.49
C GLU A 145 5.21 9.08 4.75
N PHE A 146 4.94 7.79 4.95
CA PHE A 146 4.29 7.34 6.16
C PHE A 146 5.14 7.60 7.40
N ARG A 147 6.43 7.30 7.32
CA ARG A 147 7.36 7.56 8.41
C ARG A 147 7.39 9.03 8.77
N GLU A 148 7.46 9.90 7.77
CA GLU A 148 7.46 11.35 8.00
C GLU A 148 6.14 11.82 8.59
N HIS A 149 5.02 11.26 8.15
CA HIS A 149 3.71 11.58 8.71
C HIS A 149 3.65 11.27 10.21
N LEU A 150 4.15 10.10 10.60
CA LEU A 150 4.19 9.73 12.02
C LEU A 150 5.03 10.70 12.85
N ARG A 151 6.15 11.16 12.29
CA ARG A 151 6.99 12.14 12.97
C ARG A 151 6.26 13.44 13.25
N ARG A 152 5.38 13.85 12.33
CA ARG A 152 4.59 15.08 12.49
C ARG A 152 3.47 14.91 13.51
N LEU A 153 2.91 13.71 13.62
CA LEU A 153 1.85 13.42 14.58
C LEU A 153 2.36 13.31 16.03
N CYS A 154 3.59 12.89 16.19
CA CYS A 154 4.21 12.68 17.49
C CYS A 154 5.37 13.67 17.68
#